data_9d2ba640d59e39d9552540b81b9fd101
#
_entry.id   9d2ba640d59e39d9552540b81b9fd101
#
_cell.length_a   1.000
_cell.length_b   1.000
_cell.length_c   1.000
_cell.angle_alpha   90.00
_cell.angle_beta   90.00
_cell.angle_gamma   90.00
#
_symmetry.space_group_name_H-M   'P 1'
#
loop_
_entity.id
_entity.type
_entity.pdbx_description
1 polymer ?
#
loop_
_entity_poly.entity_id
_entity_poly.type
_entity_poly.pdbx_seq_one_letter_code
_entity_poly.pdbx_strand_id
1 'polypeptide(L)'
;MSAPLHIWITGASRGIGAAVAREVAKGNRCTLSGRDRDALELVASEFASDAVNVVPCDVAHHESVLEAHASAVASFGPVDVLINNAGVASFQPFTETSIEEFDRQIATNLRGVFSCCGVVTPSMIDRKSGMIITINSIAARTTFASCSAYGASKAGALALTQVLRTELRQHGVKVCDVLVGATDTDIWDPSMRDQHAHRMLQGRDVAQTVAMLVSTFWNPRLLLEEVLVRPQHGDL
;
A
#
# COMPACT_ATOMS: atom_id res chain seq x y z
N MET A 1 10.25 -18.22 -18.18
CA MET A 1 9.35 -17.33 -17.44
C MET A 1 9.61 -17.58 -15.96
N SER A 2 9.73 -16.55 -15.12
CA SER A 2 9.82 -16.68 -13.66
C SER A 2 8.50 -17.25 -13.10
N ALA A 3 8.56 -17.94 -11.96
CA ALA A 3 7.35 -18.43 -11.29
C ALA A 3 6.43 -17.25 -10.89
N PRO A 4 5.09 -17.46 -10.91
CA PRO A 4 4.15 -16.46 -10.41
C PRO A 4 4.46 -16.09 -8.95
N LEU A 5 4.46 -14.80 -8.63
CA LEU A 5 4.61 -14.29 -7.26
C LEU A 5 3.26 -14.31 -6.54
N HIS A 6 3.28 -14.54 -5.23
CA HIS A 6 2.14 -14.25 -4.37
C HIS A 6 2.23 -12.81 -3.85
N ILE A 7 1.31 -11.95 -4.27
CA ILE A 7 1.27 -10.53 -3.95
C ILE A 7 0.07 -10.25 -3.04
N TRP A 8 0.32 -9.75 -1.83
CA TRP A 8 -0.74 -9.33 -0.91
C TRP A 8 -0.91 -7.81 -0.96
N ILE A 9 -2.12 -7.34 -1.33
CA ILE A 9 -2.45 -5.92 -1.50
C ILE A 9 -3.48 -5.52 -0.45
N THR A 10 -3.13 -4.58 0.43
CA THR A 10 -4.07 -4.01 1.40
C THR A 10 -4.78 -2.78 0.82
N GLY A 11 -6.06 -2.55 1.19
CA GLY A 11 -6.87 -1.47 0.63
C GLY A 11 -7.15 -1.62 -0.86
N ALA A 12 -7.35 -2.87 -1.32
CA ALA A 12 -7.48 -3.23 -2.73
C ALA A 12 -8.90 -3.01 -3.32
N SER A 13 -9.87 -2.58 -2.52
CA SER A 13 -11.28 -2.47 -2.94
C SER A 13 -11.56 -1.31 -3.90
N ARG A 14 -10.69 -0.28 -3.96
CA ARG A 14 -10.87 0.91 -4.81
C ARG A 14 -9.57 1.69 -5.00
N GLY A 15 -9.65 2.79 -5.75
CA GLY A 15 -8.56 3.76 -5.90
C GLY A 15 -7.25 3.13 -6.40
N ILE A 16 -6.14 3.54 -5.76
CA ILE A 16 -4.80 3.05 -6.11
C ILE A 16 -4.69 1.53 -5.94
N GLY A 17 -5.23 0.97 -4.85
CA GLY A 17 -5.12 -0.47 -4.57
C GLY A 17 -5.79 -1.35 -5.63
N ALA A 18 -6.99 -0.98 -6.08
CA ALA A 18 -7.67 -1.67 -7.19
C ALA A 18 -6.91 -1.52 -8.51
N ALA A 19 -6.37 -0.32 -8.79
CA ALA A 19 -5.55 -0.10 -9.98
C ALA A 19 -4.26 -0.93 -9.94
N VAL A 20 -3.60 -1.03 -8.78
CA VAL A 20 -2.42 -1.88 -8.57
C VAL A 20 -2.77 -3.34 -8.82
N ALA A 21 -3.88 -3.84 -8.27
CA ALA A 21 -4.33 -5.22 -8.51
C ALA A 21 -4.43 -5.51 -10.01
N ARG A 22 -5.03 -4.60 -10.81
CA ARG A 22 -5.18 -4.76 -12.27
C ARG A 22 -3.86 -4.86 -13.01
N GLU A 23 -2.83 -4.18 -12.54
CA GLU A 23 -1.52 -4.22 -13.18
C GLU A 23 -0.68 -5.42 -12.74
N VAL A 24 -0.66 -5.76 -11.43
CA VAL A 24 0.24 -6.78 -10.91
C VAL A 24 -0.32 -8.21 -10.97
N ALA A 25 -1.64 -8.39 -11.09
CA ALA A 25 -2.24 -9.73 -11.23
C ALA A 25 -1.92 -10.42 -12.58
N LYS A 26 -1.42 -9.67 -13.55
CA LYS A 26 -1.00 -10.22 -14.85
C LYS A 26 0.19 -11.17 -14.68
N GLY A 27 -0.09 -12.47 -14.59
CA GLY A 27 0.92 -13.52 -14.42
C GLY A 27 1.38 -13.77 -12.98
N ASN A 28 0.69 -13.20 -11.99
CA ASN A 28 0.90 -13.40 -10.56
C ASN A 28 -0.39 -13.86 -9.86
N ARG A 29 -0.27 -14.29 -8.61
CA ARG A 29 -1.39 -14.58 -7.71
C ARG A 29 -1.53 -13.44 -6.72
N CYS A 30 -2.74 -12.91 -6.52
CA CYS A 30 -3.00 -11.77 -5.67
C CYS A 30 -3.98 -12.10 -4.54
N THR A 31 -3.62 -11.74 -3.31
CA THR A 31 -4.58 -11.62 -2.21
C THR A 31 -5.01 -10.17 -2.08
N LEU A 32 -6.29 -9.91 -2.28
CA LEU A 32 -6.90 -8.59 -2.17
C LEU A 32 -7.53 -8.42 -0.79
N SER A 33 -7.07 -7.43 -0.02
CA SER A 33 -7.59 -7.16 1.31
C SER A 33 -8.12 -5.73 1.45
N GLY A 34 -9.16 -5.60 2.25
CA GLY A 34 -9.84 -4.35 2.59
C GLY A 34 -11.05 -4.65 3.47
N ARG A 35 -11.73 -3.63 3.95
CA ARG A 35 -12.86 -3.79 4.88
C ARG A 35 -14.17 -4.20 4.20
N ASP A 36 -14.34 -3.78 2.96
CA ASP A 36 -15.54 -3.98 2.16
C ASP A 36 -15.36 -5.22 1.26
N ARG A 37 -15.98 -6.35 1.65
CA ARG A 37 -15.92 -7.61 0.93
C ARG A 37 -16.51 -7.47 -0.48
N ASP A 38 -17.68 -6.85 -0.59
CA ASP A 38 -18.40 -6.80 -1.86
C ASP A 38 -17.62 -5.98 -2.89
N ALA A 39 -17.02 -4.86 -2.46
CA ALA A 39 -16.15 -4.07 -3.31
C ALA A 39 -14.87 -4.80 -3.70
N LEU A 40 -14.31 -5.65 -2.83
CA LEU A 40 -13.17 -6.51 -3.17
C LEU A 40 -13.56 -7.60 -4.18
N GLU A 41 -14.73 -8.22 -4.03
CA GLU A 41 -15.24 -9.24 -4.94
C GLU A 41 -15.54 -8.65 -6.32
N LEU A 42 -16.02 -7.40 -6.36
CA LEU A 42 -16.20 -6.68 -7.63
C LEU A 42 -14.86 -6.51 -8.36
N VAL A 43 -13.81 -6.11 -7.67
CA VAL A 43 -12.45 -6.03 -8.26
C VAL A 43 -11.96 -7.42 -8.65
N ALA A 44 -12.14 -8.42 -7.80
CA ALA A 44 -11.70 -9.79 -8.06
C ALA A 44 -12.39 -10.43 -9.29
N SER A 45 -13.65 -10.05 -9.55
CA SER A 45 -14.42 -10.57 -10.72
C SER A 45 -13.81 -10.22 -12.08
N GLU A 46 -12.88 -9.27 -12.12
CA GLU A 46 -12.14 -8.88 -13.33
C GLU A 46 -11.04 -9.90 -13.71
N PHE A 47 -10.74 -10.88 -12.83
CA PHE A 47 -9.62 -11.80 -12.97
C PHE A 47 -10.10 -13.26 -13.03
N ALA A 48 -9.20 -14.14 -13.44
CA ALA A 48 -9.43 -15.59 -13.33
C ALA A 48 -9.53 -15.99 -11.85
N SER A 49 -10.46 -16.89 -11.53
CA SER A 49 -10.78 -17.27 -10.15
C SER A 49 -9.64 -17.95 -9.38
N ASP A 50 -8.64 -18.46 -10.08
CA ASP A 50 -7.43 -19.09 -9.52
C ASP A 50 -6.26 -18.11 -9.36
N ALA A 51 -6.41 -16.89 -9.86
CA ALA A 51 -5.38 -15.84 -9.80
C ALA A 51 -5.57 -14.89 -8.60
N VAL A 52 -6.77 -14.78 -8.06
CA VAL A 52 -7.10 -13.78 -7.03
C VAL A 52 -7.88 -14.41 -5.88
N ASN A 53 -7.48 -14.10 -4.65
CA ASN A 53 -8.16 -14.44 -3.41
C ASN A 53 -8.63 -13.16 -2.70
N VAL A 54 -9.87 -13.15 -2.23
CA VAL A 54 -10.47 -12.03 -1.48
C VAL A 54 -10.46 -12.35 0.01
N VAL A 55 -9.78 -11.50 0.79
CA VAL A 55 -9.68 -11.66 2.24
C VAL A 55 -9.98 -10.33 2.93
N PRO A 56 -11.17 -10.18 3.53
CA PRO A 56 -11.49 -8.99 4.33
C PRO A 56 -10.46 -8.76 5.43
N CYS A 57 -10.03 -7.51 5.58
CA CYS A 57 -9.03 -7.14 6.58
C CYS A 57 -9.17 -5.65 6.93
N ASP A 58 -9.29 -5.35 8.22
CA ASP A 58 -9.05 -4.02 8.74
C ASP A 58 -7.63 -3.95 9.32
N VAL A 59 -6.72 -3.28 8.61
CA VAL A 59 -5.31 -3.18 9.01
C VAL A 59 -5.11 -2.42 10.33
N ALA A 60 -6.10 -1.64 10.78
CA ALA A 60 -6.07 -0.98 12.08
C ALA A 60 -6.18 -1.96 13.27
N HIS A 61 -6.55 -3.21 13.03
CA HIS A 61 -6.71 -4.26 14.03
C HIS A 61 -5.74 -5.42 13.76
N HIS A 62 -4.78 -5.63 14.67
CA HIS A 62 -3.72 -6.63 14.48
C HIS A 62 -4.25 -8.05 14.29
N GLU A 63 -5.28 -8.45 15.05
CA GLU A 63 -5.90 -9.77 14.91
C GLU A 63 -6.47 -9.99 13.50
N SER A 64 -7.12 -8.97 12.93
CA SER A 64 -7.61 -9.01 11.55
C SER A 64 -6.48 -9.20 10.54
N VAL A 65 -5.31 -8.62 10.79
CA VAL A 65 -4.11 -8.80 9.95
C VAL A 65 -3.57 -10.22 10.06
N LEU A 66 -3.53 -10.81 11.26
CA LEU A 66 -3.10 -12.20 11.48
C LEU A 66 -4.01 -13.19 10.72
N GLU A 67 -5.33 -13.03 10.86
CA GLU A 67 -6.31 -13.87 10.17
C GLU A 67 -6.20 -13.75 8.65
N ALA A 68 -6.06 -12.52 8.16
CA ALA A 68 -5.92 -12.25 6.73
C ALA A 68 -4.62 -12.86 6.17
N HIS A 69 -3.50 -12.72 6.88
CA HIS A 69 -2.24 -13.33 6.48
C HIS A 69 -2.34 -14.87 6.46
N ALA A 70 -2.93 -15.48 7.48
CA ALA A 70 -3.13 -16.94 7.53
C ALA A 70 -3.97 -17.44 6.33
N SER A 71 -5.06 -16.73 6.02
CA SER A 71 -5.91 -17.04 4.85
C SER A 71 -5.15 -16.86 3.52
N ALA A 72 -4.37 -15.79 3.38
CA ALA A 72 -3.55 -15.52 2.21
C ALA A 72 -2.55 -16.68 1.97
N VAL A 73 -1.83 -17.07 3.03
CA VAL A 73 -0.85 -18.16 2.97
C VAL A 73 -1.51 -19.51 2.66
N ALA A 74 -2.68 -19.79 3.22
CA ALA A 74 -3.43 -21.02 2.94
C ALA A 74 -3.84 -21.12 1.45
N SER A 75 -4.11 -19.98 0.80
CA SER A 75 -4.55 -19.94 -0.60
C SER A 75 -3.41 -20.09 -1.59
N PHE A 76 -2.31 -19.36 -1.42
CA PHE A 76 -1.27 -19.23 -2.43
C PHE A 76 0.15 -19.50 -1.93
N GLY A 77 0.30 -19.97 -0.69
CA GLY A 77 1.60 -20.13 -0.05
C GLY A 77 2.16 -18.81 0.50
N PRO A 78 3.43 -18.78 0.89
CA PRO A 78 4.05 -17.61 1.48
C PRO A 78 3.94 -16.37 0.61
N VAL A 79 3.70 -15.21 1.24
CA VAL A 79 3.64 -13.91 0.54
C VAL A 79 5.04 -13.54 0.05
N ASP A 80 5.18 -13.30 -1.25
CA ASP A 80 6.43 -12.84 -1.88
C ASP A 80 6.52 -11.31 -1.88
N VAL A 81 5.40 -10.64 -2.15
CA VAL A 81 5.32 -9.18 -2.19
C VAL A 81 4.16 -8.70 -1.33
N LEU A 82 4.45 -7.85 -0.34
CA LEU A 82 3.44 -7.11 0.39
C LEU A 82 3.33 -5.70 -0.18
N ILE A 83 2.11 -5.27 -0.53
CA ILE A 83 1.81 -3.90 -0.93
C ILE A 83 0.92 -3.26 0.14
N ASN A 84 1.54 -2.48 1.02
CA ASN A 84 0.86 -1.65 2.00
C ASN A 84 0.25 -0.43 1.30
N ASN A 85 -1.03 -0.54 0.92
CA ASN A 85 -1.76 0.53 0.27
C ASN A 85 -2.95 1.03 1.09
N ALA A 86 -3.47 0.26 2.04
CA ALA A 86 -4.54 0.71 2.91
C ALA A 86 -4.18 2.03 3.59
N GLY A 87 -5.07 3.01 3.48
CA GLY A 87 -4.84 4.33 4.05
C GLY A 87 -6.13 5.14 4.13
N VAL A 88 -6.13 6.09 5.05
CA VAL A 88 -7.20 7.06 5.27
C VAL A 88 -6.60 8.45 5.42
N ALA A 89 -7.37 9.47 5.05
CA ALA A 89 -7.01 10.86 5.30
C ALA A 89 -8.24 11.64 5.76
N SER A 90 -7.98 12.70 6.52
CA SER A 90 -8.87 13.80 6.78
C SER A 90 -8.03 15.05 6.83
N PHE A 91 -8.46 16.08 6.11
CA PHE A 91 -7.74 17.33 5.97
C PHE A 91 -8.52 18.42 6.73
N GLN A 92 -8.06 18.74 7.93
CA GLN A 92 -8.69 19.70 8.84
C GLN A 92 -7.66 20.59 9.50
N PRO A 93 -7.97 21.85 9.80
CA PRO A 93 -7.12 22.68 10.65
C PRO A 93 -6.73 21.96 11.94
N PHE A 94 -5.52 22.20 12.44
CA PHE A 94 -5.03 21.52 13.66
C PHE A 94 -6.00 21.68 14.85
N THR A 95 -6.59 22.84 14.98
CA THR A 95 -7.53 23.16 16.07
C THR A 95 -8.87 22.45 15.96
N GLU A 96 -9.18 21.86 14.80
CA GLU A 96 -10.43 21.13 14.52
C GLU A 96 -10.21 19.61 14.41
N THR A 97 -8.94 19.18 14.41
CA THR A 97 -8.59 17.75 14.36
C THR A 97 -8.76 17.14 15.74
N SER A 98 -9.75 16.25 15.91
CA SER A 98 -9.96 15.54 17.17
C SER A 98 -8.90 14.46 17.39
N ILE A 99 -8.74 14.05 18.67
CA ILE A 99 -7.81 12.96 19.01
C ILE A 99 -8.24 11.63 18.36
N GLU A 100 -9.55 11.38 18.26
CA GLU A 100 -10.10 10.19 17.63
C GLU A 100 -9.75 10.14 16.14
N GLU A 101 -9.81 11.30 15.45
CA GLU A 101 -9.43 11.38 14.04
C GLU A 101 -7.92 11.21 13.86
N PHE A 102 -7.12 11.79 14.75
CA PHE A 102 -5.68 11.55 14.79
C PHE A 102 -5.38 10.06 14.97
N ASP A 103 -5.96 9.44 15.99
CA ASP A 103 -5.76 8.01 16.30
C ASP A 103 -6.22 7.10 15.16
N ARG A 104 -7.31 7.41 14.48
CA ARG A 104 -7.80 6.68 13.31
C ARG A 104 -6.76 6.67 12.18
N GLN A 105 -6.14 7.82 11.91
CA GLN A 105 -5.14 7.92 10.85
C GLN A 105 -3.83 7.21 11.26
N ILE A 106 -3.39 7.34 12.49
CA ILE A 106 -2.23 6.61 13.03
C ILE A 106 -2.49 5.10 12.99
N ALA A 107 -3.66 4.66 13.43
CA ALA A 107 -4.01 3.23 13.47
C ALA A 107 -3.96 2.59 12.08
N THR A 108 -4.50 3.27 11.06
CA THR A 108 -4.54 2.72 9.71
C THR A 108 -3.20 2.91 8.99
N ASN A 109 -2.69 4.14 8.93
CA ASN A 109 -1.58 4.50 8.03
C ASN A 109 -0.20 4.13 8.57
N LEU A 110 -0.05 3.98 9.89
CA LEU A 110 1.23 3.65 10.53
C LEU A 110 1.19 2.29 11.22
N ARG A 111 0.31 2.10 12.22
CA ARG A 111 0.22 0.82 12.93
C ARG A 111 -0.19 -0.32 12.00
N GLY A 112 -1.09 -0.08 11.04
CA GLY A 112 -1.46 -1.05 10.02
C GLY A 112 -0.27 -1.51 9.17
N VAL A 113 0.58 -0.57 8.73
CA VAL A 113 1.82 -0.89 8.00
C VAL A 113 2.74 -1.73 8.87
N PHE A 114 2.94 -1.35 10.14
CA PHE A 114 3.75 -2.13 11.09
C PHE A 114 3.21 -3.55 11.24
N SER A 115 1.90 -3.72 11.44
CA SER A 115 1.26 -5.02 11.60
C SER A 115 1.42 -5.90 10.37
N CYS A 116 1.14 -5.38 9.17
CA CYS A 116 1.27 -6.14 7.93
C CYS A 116 2.73 -6.53 7.64
N CYS A 117 3.69 -5.64 7.86
CA CYS A 117 5.11 -5.95 7.75
C CYS A 117 5.52 -7.04 8.75
N GLY A 118 5.06 -6.95 10.00
CA GLY A 118 5.39 -7.89 11.07
C GLY A 118 5.01 -9.34 10.75
N VAL A 119 3.85 -9.56 10.13
CA VAL A 119 3.38 -10.92 9.83
C VAL A 119 4.07 -11.56 8.62
N VAL A 120 4.51 -10.79 7.63
CA VAL A 120 5.17 -11.35 6.42
C VAL A 120 6.68 -11.51 6.58
N THR A 121 7.31 -10.62 7.36
CA THR A 121 8.77 -10.53 7.48
C THR A 121 9.45 -11.82 7.95
N PRO A 122 8.95 -12.57 8.96
CA PRO A 122 9.60 -13.81 9.39
C PRO A 122 9.80 -14.80 8.24
N SER A 123 8.75 -15.06 7.47
CA SER A 123 8.83 -15.97 6.32
C SER A 123 9.73 -15.43 5.19
N MET A 124 9.78 -14.13 4.97
CA MET A 124 10.68 -13.52 3.99
C MET A 124 12.15 -13.66 4.40
N ILE A 125 12.47 -13.49 5.69
CA ILE A 125 13.81 -13.69 6.26
C ILE A 125 14.25 -15.14 6.09
N ASP A 126 13.40 -16.10 6.47
CA ASP A 126 13.72 -17.54 6.39
C ASP A 126 14.02 -17.98 4.96
N ARG A 127 13.25 -17.46 4.01
CA ARG A 127 13.43 -17.74 2.56
C ARG A 127 14.53 -16.90 1.91
N LYS A 128 15.06 -15.89 2.63
CA LYS A 128 16.01 -14.89 2.10
C LYS A 128 15.50 -14.22 0.82
N SER A 129 14.22 -14.00 0.74
CA SER A 129 13.54 -13.45 -0.43
C SER A 129 12.21 -12.83 -0.03
N GLY A 130 11.96 -11.62 -0.49
CA GLY A 130 10.71 -10.89 -0.26
C GLY A 130 10.81 -9.45 -0.75
N MET A 131 9.64 -8.83 -0.90
CA MET A 131 9.55 -7.41 -1.23
C MET A 131 8.38 -6.77 -0.47
N ILE A 132 8.64 -5.63 0.14
CA ILE A 132 7.64 -4.79 0.80
C ILE A 132 7.58 -3.45 0.07
N ILE A 133 6.42 -3.10 -0.45
CA ILE A 133 6.16 -1.82 -1.11
C ILE A 133 5.12 -1.08 -0.28
N THR A 134 5.42 0.14 0.15
CA THR A 134 4.48 0.98 0.89
C THR A 134 4.04 2.16 0.03
N ILE A 135 2.75 2.28 -0.22
CA ILE A 135 2.15 3.46 -0.85
C ILE A 135 2.08 4.56 0.20
N ASN A 136 3.09 5.38 0.15
CA ASN A 136 3.27 6.51 1.04
C ASN A 136 2.75 7.80 0.37
N SER A 137 3.12 8.95 0.87
CA SER A 137 2.71 10.26 0.36
C SER A 137 3.87 11.24 0.37
N ILE A 138 3.84 12.22 -0.51
CA ILE A 138 4.71 13.40 -0.41
C ILE A 138 4.52 14.13 0.92
N ALA A 139 3.35 14.02 1.55
CA ALA A 139 3.06 14.55 2.89
C ALA A 139 3.95 13.94 4.00
N ALA A 140 4.65 12.84 3.72
CA ALA A 140 5.68 12.31 4.62
C ALA A 140 6.92 13.20 4.71
N ARG A 141 7.13 14.10 3.73
CA ARG A 141 8.32 14.97 3.62
C ARG A 141 8.00 16.45 3.43
N THR A 142 6.84 16.73 2.87
CA THR A 142 6.40 18.10 2.57
C THR A 142 5.24 18.44 3.49
N THR A 143 5.29 19.61 4.11
CA THR A 143 4.23 20.07 5.01
C THR A 143 3.13 20.76 4.21
N PHE A 144 1.89 20.41 4.52
CA PHE A 144 0.69 21.06 3.98
C PHE A 144 -0.18 21.53 5.14
N ALA A 145 -0.83 22.68 4.99
CA ALA A 145 -1.84 23.12 5.94
C ALA A 145 -2.96 22.07 6.05
N SER A 146 -3.61 22.00 7.18
CA SER A 146 -4.71 21.06 7.46
C SER A 146 -4.34 19.56 7.32
N CYS A 147 -3.04 19.23 7.42
CA CYS A 147 -2.52 17.89 7.15
C CYS A 147 -1.78 17.28 8.36
N SER A 148 -2.06 17.76 9.58
CA SER A 148 -1.28 17.40 10.77
C SER A 148 -1.29 15.90 11.08
N ALA A 149 -2.47 15.28 11.18
CA ALA A 149 -2.59 13.86 11.49
C ALA A 149 -2.11 12.98 10.32
N TYR A 150 -2.51 13.33 9.09
CA TYR A 150 -2.09 12.58 7.91
C TYR A 150 -0.59 12.65 7.69
N GLY A 151 -0.02 13.86 7.71
CA GLY A 151 1.42 14.07 7.56
C GLY A 151 2.23 13.31 8.62
N ALA A 152 1.82 13.39 9.89
CA ALA A 152 2.45 12.65 10.98
C ALA A 152 2.40 11.13 10.75
N SER A 153 1.23 10.59 10.33
CA SER A 153 1.07 9.17 10.07
C SER A 153 1.95 8.67 8.91
N LYS A 154 2.04 9.45 7.83
CA LYS A 154 2.84 9.10 6.65
C LYS A 154 4.34 9.30 6.89
N ALA A 155 4.75 10.32 7.63
CA ALA A 155 6.14 10.51 8.06
C ALA A 155 6.59 9.36 8.98
N GLY A 156 5.74 8.95 9.93
CA GLY A 156 6.00 7.79 10.78
C GLY A 156 6.14 6.49 9.98
N ALA A 157 5.26 6.25 8.99
CA ALA A 157 5.33 5.09 8.12
C ALA A 157 6.63 5.09 7.27
N LEU A 158 7.05 6.26 6.77
CA LEU A 158 8.32 6.39 6.03
C LEU A 158 9.52 6.05 6.93
N ALA A 159 9.56 6.60 8.15
CA ALA A 159 10.64 6.29 9.09
C ALA A 159 10.68 4.80 9.45
N LEU A 160 9.51 4.17 9.67
CA LEU A 160 9.39 2.74 9.92
C LEU A 160 9.98 1.91 8.76
N THR A 161 9.58 2.19 7.52
CA THR A 161 10.04 1.44 6.35
C THR A 161 11.52 1.64 6.07
N GLN A 162 12.08 2.81 6.37
CA GLN A 162 13.53 3.06 6.29
C GLN A 162 14.33 2.20 7.28
N VAL A 163 13.82 2.03 8.52
CA VAL A 163 14.43 1.10 9.50
C VAL A 163 14.33 -0.34 9.00
N LEU A 164 13.15 -0.78 8.58
CA LEU A 164 12.96 -2.12 8.02
C LEU A 164 13.88 -2.40 6.84
N ARG A 165 14.07 -1.43 5.95
CA ARG A 165 14.99 -1.54 4.82
C ARG A 165 16.43 -1.82 5.29
N THR A 166 16.88 -1.14 6.31
CA THR A 166 18.22 -1.31 6.89
C THR A 166 18.39 -2.70 7.51
N GLU A 167 17.40 -3.15 8.27
CA GLU A 167 17.43 -4.44 8.97
C GLU A 167 17.28 -5.63 8.01
N LEU A 168 16.41 -5.52 7.00
CA LEU A 168 16.03 -6.64 6.14
C LEU A 168 16.94 -6.82 4.92
N ARG A 169 17.72 -5.82 4.57
CA ARG A 169 18.66 -5.88 3.43
C ARG A 169 19.60 -7.08 3.49
N GLN A 170 20.16 -7.39 4.65
CA GLN A 170 21.05 -8.53 4.85
C GLN A 170 20.36 -9.89 4.65
N HIS A 171 19.02 -9.92 4.70
CA HIS A 171 18.20 -11.10 4.50
C HIS A 171 17.66 -11.22 3.06
N GLY A 172 18.12 -10.39 2.15
CA GLY A 172 17.65 -10.41 0.75
C GLY A 172 16.22 -9.89 0.55
N VAL A 173 15.65 -9.21 1.54
CA VAL A 173 14.30 -8.62 1.47
C VAL A 173 14.41 -7.16 1.04
N LYS A 174 13.64 -6.79 0.03
CA LYS A 174 13.58 -5.43 -0.51
C LYS A 174 12.46 -4.63 0.16
N VAL A 175 12.75 -3.41 0.57
CA VAL A 175 11.74 -2.49 1.13
C VAL A 175 11.77 -1.18 0.36
N CYS A 176 10.65 -0.81 -0.24
CA CYS A 176 10.51 0.37 -1.10
C CYS A 176 9.31 1.22 -0.66
N ASP A 177 9.49 2.53 -0.67
CA ASP A 177 8.41 3.51 -0.51
C ASP A 177 8.07 4.15 -1.86
N VAL A 178 6.79 4.23 -2.17
CA VAL A 178 6.27 5.04 -3.28
C VAL A 178 5.63 6.29 -2.67
N LEU A 179 6.33 7.42 -2.76
CA LEU A 179 5.82 8.69 -2.25
C LEU A 179 4.97 9.35 -3.33
N VAL A 180 3.67 9.31 -3.14
CA VAL A 180 2.69 9.70 -4.14
C VAL A 180 2.17 11.11 -3.86
N GLY A 181 2.12 11.94 -4.89
CA GLY A 181 1.43 13.23 -4.89
C GLY A 181 -0.10 13.08 -5.00
N ALA A 182 -0.78 14.20 -5.20
CA ALA A 182 -2.23 14.19 -5.35
C ALA A 182 -2.68 13.23 -6.45
N THR A 183 -3.52 12.26 -6.08
CA THR A 183 -4.05 11.23 -6.98
C THR A 183 -5.56 11.23 -6.88
N ASP A 184 -6.25 11.20 -8.00
CA ASP A 184 -7.70 11.19 -8.11
C ASP A 184 -8.28 9.88 -7.54
N THR A 185 -8.72 9.94 -6.31
CA THR A 185 -9.31 8.83 -5.56
C THR A 185 -10.32 9.36 -4.54
N ASP A 186 -11.13 8.47 -3.97
CA ASP A 186 -12.13 8.81 -2.95
C ASP A 186 -11.52 9.18 -1.57
N ILE A 187 -10.22 9.37 -1.48
CA ILE A 187 -9.55 9.91 -0.29
C ILE A 187 -9.81 11.41 -0.13
N TRP A 188 -10.09 12.09 -1.24
CA TRP A 188 -10.38 13.50 -1.29
C TRP A 188 -11.88 13.78 -1.11
N ASP A 189 -12.18 14.94 -0.54
CA ASP A 189 -13.54 15.46 -0.57
C ASP A 189 -14.05 15.57 -2.00
N PRO A 190 -15.33 15.21 -2.28
CA PRO A 190 -15.88 15.28 -3.65
C PRO A 190 -15.70 16.64 -4.32
N SER A 191 -15.88 17.75 -3.58
CA SER A 191 -15.73 19.10 -4.13
C SER A 191 -14.28 19.39 -4.55
N MET A 192 -13.30 18.92 -3.80
CA MET A 192 -11.89 19.02 -4.14
C MET A 192 -11.55 18.19 -5.38
N ARG A 193 -12.11 16.99 -5.48
CA ARG A 193 -11.94 16.14 -6.68
C ARG A 193 -12.51 16.84 -7.92
N ASP A 194 -13.75 17.28 -7.89
CA ASP A 194 -14.41 17.94 -9.02
C ASP A 194 -13.60 19.15 -9.51
N GLN A 195 -13.02 19.89 -8.60
CA GLN A 195 -12.24 21.08 -8.92
C GLN A 195 -10.85 20.78 -9.44
N HIS A 196 -10.18 19.73 -8.95
CA HIS A 196 -8.74 19.53 -9.15
C HIS A 196 -8.37 18.20 -9.83
N ALA A 197 -9.32 17.27 -10.11
CA ALA A 197 -9.03 15.96 -10.70
C ALA A 197 -8.17 16.03 -11.97
N HIS A 198 -8.37 17.08 -12.80
CA HIS A 198 -7.62 17.29 -14.04
C HIS A 198 -6.11 17.57 -13.82
N ARG A 199 -5.72 17.92 -12.59
CA ARG A 199 -4.33 18.15 -12.17
C ARG A 199 -3.73 16.98 -11.39
N MET A 200 -4.54 16.02 -10.98
CA MET A 200 -4.14 14.88 -10.17
C MET A 200 -3.60 13.76 -11.05
N LEU A 201 -2.75 12.92 -10.45
CA LEU A 201 -2.43 11.60 -10.99
C LEU A 201 -3.70 10.74 -11.05
N GLN A 202 -3.73 9.81 -11.97
CA GLN A 202 -4.71 8.74 -11.96
C GLN A 202 -4.17 7.54 -11.17
N GLY A 203 -5.04 6.76 -10.53
CA GLY A 203 -4.62 5.55 -9.82
C GLY A 203 -3.76 4.60 -10.68
N ARG A 204 -4.01 4.58 -12.00
CA ARG A 204 -3.22 3.81 -12.97
C ARG A 204 -1.76 4.26 -13.07
N ASP A 205 -1.47 5.55 -12.95
CA ASP A 205 -0.10 6.07 -13.04
C ASP A 205 0.74 5.53 -11.88
N VAL A 206 0.15 5.50 -10.68
CA VAL A 206 0.78 4.91 -9.50
C VAL A 206 0.91 3.38 -9.66
N ALA A 207 -0.12 2.73 -10.17
CA ALA A 207 -0.12 1.28 -10.39
C ALA A 207 0.97 0.81 -11.36
N GLN A 208 1.24 1.56 -12.43
CA GLN A 208 2.33 1.27 -13.36
C GLN A 208 3.70 1.38 -12.68
N THR A 209 3.88 2.35 -11.80
CA THR A 209 5.09 2.49 -11.00
C THR A 209 5.28 1.29 -10.06
N VAL A 210 4.21 0.84 -9.40
CA VAL A 210 4.25 -0.35 -8.54
C VAL A 210 4.55 -1.61 -9.34
N ALA A 211 3.94 -1.78 -10.51
CA ALA A 211 4.22 -2.93 -11.41
C ALA A 211 5.68 -2.95 -11.87
N MET A 212 6.26 -1.78 -12.18
CA MET A 212 7.68 -1.66 -12.47
C MET A 212 8.54 -2.12 -11.26
N LEU A 213 8.21 -1.71 -10.04
CA LEU A 213 8.91 -2.17 -8.83
C LEU A 213 8.82 -3.70 -8.67
N VAL A 214 7.62 -4.26 -8.79
CA VAL A 214 7.40 -5.72 -8.72
C VAL A 214 8.23 -6.46 -9.77
N SER A 215 8.38 -5.92 -10.99
CA SER A 215 9.20 -6.54 -12.05
C SER A 215 10.69 -6.67 -11.67
N THR A 216 11.16 -5.89 -10.70
CA THR A 216 12.54 -5.95 -10.20
C THR A 216 12.74 -7.03 -9.13
N PHE A 217 11.69 -7.75 -8.73
CA PHE A 217 11.74 -8.75 -7.64
C PHE A 217 12.92 -9.71 -7.80
N TRP A 218 13.07 -10.29 -8.98
CA TRP A 218 14.06 -11.30 -9.29
C TRP A 218 15.49 -10.77 -9.53
N ASN A 219 15.69 -9.45 -9.56
CA ASN A 219 17.04 -8.88 -9.71
C ASN A 219 17.73 -8.70 -8.35
N PRO A 220 18.66 -9.58 -7.94
CA PRO A 220 19.25 -9.55 -6.60
C PRO A 220 20.20 -8.36 -6.37
N ARG A 221 20.57 -7.64 -7.42
CA ARG A 221 21.50 -6.51 -7.36
C ARG A 221 20.80 -5.14 -7.33
N LEU A 222 19.49 -5.10 -7.62
CA LEU A 222 18.75 -3.86 -7.70
C LEU A 222 17.83 -3.70 -6.47
N LEU A 223 17.97 -2.57 -5.79
CA LEU A 223 17.04 -2.10 -4.77
C LEU A 223 16.65 -0.66 -5.12
N LEU A 224 15.37 -0.45 -5.37
CA LEU A 224 14.76 0.88 -5.47
C LEU A 224 14.20 1.22 -4.08
N GLU A 225 14.82 2.18 -3.41
CA GLU A 225 14.49 2.48 -2.02
C GLU A 225 13.27 3.38 -1.88
N GLU A 226 13.21 4.39 -2.74
CA GLU A 226 12.14 5.37 -2.75
C GLU A 226 11.88 5.84 -4.17
N VAL A 227 10.60 5.90 -4.52
CA VAL A 227 10.14 6.43 -5.82
C VAL A 227 9.17 7.56 -5.57
N LEU A 228 9.49 8.74 -6.06
CA LEU A 228 8.63 9.92 -5.95
C LEU A 228 7.80 10.05 -7.22
N VAL A 229 6.47 10.02 -7.08
CA VAL A 229 5.51 10.13 -8.19
C VAL A 229 4.64 11.36 -7.95
N ARG A 230 4.73 12.34 -8.82
CA ARG A 230 3.99 13.61 -8.71
C ARG A 230 3.22 13.92 -9.99
N PRO A 231 2.13 14.70 -9.91
CA PRO A 231 1.52 15.29 -11.09
C PRO A 231 2.55 16.10 -11.89
N GLN A 232 2.49 16.02 -13.22
CA GLN A 232 3.44 16.72 -14.12
C GLN A 232 3.47 18.24 -13.86
N HIS A 233 2.35 18.81 -13.46
CA HIS A 233 2.20 20.26 -13.25
C HIS A 233 2.36 20.69 -11.78
N GLY A 234 2.91 19.82 -10.92
CA GLY A 234 3.16 20.10 -9.52
C GLY A 234 2.00 19.70 -8.59
N ASP A 235 2.19 19.97 -7.30
CA ASP A 235 1.22 19.65 -6.26
C ASP A 235 0.01 20.62 -6.31
N LEU A 236 -1.06 20.27 -5.59
CA LEU A 236 -2.27 21.08 -5.44
C LEU A 236 -2.05 22.17 -4.38
#